data_4fef4e5425d27872451e4ccd105a2a5b
#
_entry.id   4fef4e5425d27872451e4ccd105a2a5b
#
_cell.length_a   1.000
_cell.length_b   1.000
_cell.length_c   1.000
_cell.angle_alpha   90.00
_cell.angle_beta   90.00
_cell.angle_gamma   90.00
#
_symmetry.space_group_name_H-M   'P 1'
#
loop_
_entity.id
_entity.type
_entity.pdbx_description
1 polymer ?
#
loop_
_entity_poly.entity_id
_entity_poly.type
_entity_poly.pdbx_seq_one_letter_code
_entity_poly.pdbx_strand_id
1 'polypeptide(L)'
;MPEAEKQALLYGSWDSFSGQVFTEWRNDPAHYEDQRWTHVIAPFTIPKHWQIYRGFDFGFSKPFSVGWYAADEEGRLYRIKELYGCTGRPNEGLRIDPVEQARRIREAEQNDPLLRGRVIHGIADPAIFDESRGESIAAMMERSPNFLRWSPGDNTRLAGKMQFHYRLNFDADGRPMFQVFNTCKHFIRTIPNLVYDESNVEDIDTRQEDHIYDECRYVLMENPISPPVRCAAPPMPDDPLNLHKRARFYRI
;
A
#
# COMPACT_ATOMS: atom_id res chain seq x y z
N MET A 1 -19.75 -3.94 20.50
CA MET A 1 -19.23 -2.59 20.23
C MET A 1 -18.31 -2.72 19.02
N PRO A 2 -18.49 -1.95 17.96
CA PRO A 2 -17.61 -1.95 16.80
C PRO A 2 -16.15 -1.69 17.21
N GLU A 3 -15.18 -2.28 16.50
CA GLU A 3 -13.75 -2.15 16.85
C GLU A 3 -13.30 -0.67 16.78
N ALA A 4 -13.85 0.11 15.85
CA ALA A 4 -13.62 1.54 15.73
C ALA A 4 -13.99 2.33 17.01
N GLU A 5 -15.16 2.05 17.61
CA GLU A 5 -15.58 2.67 18.86
C GLU A 5 -14.70 2.24 20.04
N LYS A 6 -14.25 1.00 20.03
CA LYS A 6 -13.35 0.46 21.06
C LYS A 6 -11.97 1.13 20.96
N GLN A 7 -11.43 1.32 19.78
CA GLN A 7 -10.17 2.02 19.53
C GLN A 7 -10.26 3.49 19.95
N ALA A 8 -11.35 4.19 19.60
CA ALA A 8 -11.58 5.57 20.01
C ALA A 8 -11.64 5.73 21.53
N LEU A 9 -12.32 4.81 22.21
CA LEU A 9 -12.50 4.86 23.68
C LEU A 9 -11.23 4.46 24.45
N LEU A 10 -10.48 3.47 23.98
CA LEU A 10 -9.30 2.94 24.70
C LEU A 10 -8.04 3.76 24.45
N TYR A 11 -7.88 4.31 23.26
CA TYR A 11 -6.63 4.95 22.83
C TYR A 11 -6.80 6.42 22.40
N GLY A 12 -8.00 6.98 22.49
CA GLY A 12 -8.29 8.36 22.06
C GLY A 12 -8.11 8.57 20.55
N SER A 13 -8.02 7.49 19.78
CA SER A 13 -7.88 7.56 18.32
C SER A 13 -9.26 7.69 17.69
N TRP A 14 -9.53 8.86 17.09
CA TRP A 14 -10.72 9.12 16.29
C TRP A 14 -10.48 8.83 14.80
N ASP A 15 -9.35 8.21 14.46
CA ASP A 15 -8.96 7.95 13.07
C ASP A 15 -9.69 6.74 12.46
N SER A 16 -10.43 5.95 13.26
CA SER A 16 -11.24 4.84 12.79
C SER A 16 -12.73 5.17 12.79
N PHE A 17 -13.38 5.01 11.65
CA PHE A 17 -14.81 5.24 11.47
C PHE A 17 -15.52 4.01 10.87
N SER A 18 -16.86 3.99 10.98
CA SER A 18 -17.65 2.87 10.46
C SER A 18 -17.49 2.77 8.94
N GLY A 19 -17.15 1.58 8.44
CA GLY A 19 -16.95 1.32 7.00
C GLY A 19 -15.51 1.47 6.50
N GLN A 20 -14.56 1.84 7.35
CA GLN A 20 -13.14 1.91 6.99
C GLN A 20 -12.62 0.54 6.51
N VAL A 21 -11.87 0.53 5.39
CA VAL A 21 -11.33 -0.71 4.80
C VAL A 21 -10.12 -1.21 5.60
N PHE A 22 -9.15 -0.35 5.88
CA PHE A 22 -7.88 -0.72 6.52
C PHE A 22 -7.86 -0.31 7.98
N THR A 23 -8.58 -1.07 8.82
CA THR A 23 -8.65 -0.85 10.27
C THR A 23 -7.35 -1.17 11.01
N GLU A 24 -6.43 -1.89 10.38
CA GLU A 24 -5.09 -2.18 10.88
C GLU A 24 -4.15 -0.98 10.80
N TRP A 25 -4.50 0.02 9.96
CA TRP A 25 -3.65 1.19 9.77
C TRP A 25 -3.43 1.94 11.06
N ARG A 26 -2.16 2.21 11.35
CA ARG A 26 -1.75 2.97 12.53
C ARG A 26 -0.67 3.98 12.16
N ASN A 27 -0.90 5.23 12.56
CA ASN A 27 0.05 6.32 12.43
C ASN A 27 0.36 6.86 13.85
N ASP A 28 1.49 6.44 14.41
CA ASP A 28 1.89 6.81 15.76
C ASP A 28 3.25 7.54 15.71
N PRO A 29 3.25 8.89 15.83
CA PRO A 29 4.49 9.67 15.77
C PRO A 29 5.51 9.34 16.87
N ALA A 30 5.10 8.78 18.00
CA ALA A 30 6.01 8.38 19.07
C ALA A 30 6.93 7.22 18.64
N HIS A 31 6.52 6.48 17.61
CA HIS A 31 7.19 5.27 17.12
C HIS A 31 7.82 5.41 15.73
N TYR A 32 7.97 6.64 15.22
CA TYR A 32 8.57 6.85 13.88
C TYR A 32 10.04 6.41 13.81
N GLU A 33 10.80 6.56 14.88
CA GLU A 33 12.23 6.25 14.91
C GLU A 33 12.51 4.77 15.22
N ASP A 34 11.74 4.14 16.10
CA ASP A 34 11.91 2.73 16.45
C ASP A 34 11.21 1.79 15.47
N GLN A 35 10.35 2.34 14.58
CA GLN A 35 9.67 1.66 13.48
C GLN A 35 8.75 0.50 13.92
N ARG A 36 8.25 0.56 15.17
CA ARG A 36 7.42 -0.49 15.77
C ARG A 36 6.02 0.05 16.07
N TRP A 37 5.02 -0.80 15.91
CA TRP A 37 3.63 -0.48 16.22
C TRP A 37 3.08 0.72 15.45
N THR A 38 3.71 1.08 14.34
CA THR A 38 3.31 2.16 13.42
C THR A 38 3.61 1.76 11.98
N HIS A 39 2.77 2.23 11.04
CA HIS A 39 3.00 2.09 9.61
C HIS A 39 3.75 3.29 9.03
N VAL A 40 3.74 4.41 9.75
CA VAL A 40 4.45 5.63 9.34
C VAL A 40 5.76 5.73 10.12
N ILE A 41 6.85 5.97 9.40
CA ILE A 41 8.21 5.98 9.98
C ILE A 41 9.00 7.20 9.50
N ALA A 42 10.04 7.56 10.24
CA ALA A 42 11.01 8.54 9.79
C ALA A 42 11.81 8.02 8.59
N PRO A 43 12.18 8.88 7.62
CA PRO A 43 13.03 8.48 6.50
C PRO A 43 14.40 8.00 6.99
N PHE A 44 14.89 6.93 6.36
CA PHE A 44 16.24 6.41 6.59
C PHE A 44 16.97 6.18 5.26
N THR A 45 18.28 5.94 5.32
CA THR A 45 19.07 5.65 4.13
C THR A 45 18.79 4.26 3.60
N ILE A 46 18.29 4.17 2.37
CA ILE A 46 18.00 2.88 1.72
C ILE A 46 19.29 2.20 1.25
N PRO A 47 19.59 0.98 1.70
CA PRO A 47 20.75 0.23 1.25
C PRO A 47 20.79 0.08 -0.28
N LYS A 48 21.98 0.13 -0.87
CA LYS A 48 22.13 0.10 -2.33
C LYS A 48 21.68 -1.21 -2.97
N HIS A 49 21.75 -2.31 -2.26
CA HIS A 49 21.36 -3.64 -2.74
C HIS A 49 19.86 -3.90 -2.66
N TRP A 50 19.09 -3.07 -1.94
CA TRP A 50 17.64 -3.22 -1.91
C TRP A 50 17.05 -2.90 -3.27
N GLN A 51 16.04 -3.68 -3.65
CA GLN A 51 15.33 -3.49 -4.91
C GLN A 51 14.40 -2.29 -4.82
N ILE A 52 14.32 -1.50 -5.90
CA ILE A 52 13.41 -0.36 -5.97
C ILE A 52 12.33 -0.62 -7.00
N TYR A 53 11.09 -0.45 -6.58
CA TYR A 53 9.90 -0.49 -7.43
C TYR A 53 9.30 0.90 -7.58
N ARG A 54 8.60 1.11 -8.68
CA ARG A 54 7.79 2.29 -8.94
C ARG A 54 6.42 1.84 -9.38
N GLY A 55 5.38 2.15 -8.59
CA GLY A 55 3.99 1.98 -8.97
C GLY A 55 3.46 3.19 -9.72
N PHE A 56 2.49 2.98 -10.61
CA PHE A 56 1.83 4.06 -11.34
C PHE A 56 0.35 3.76 -11.59
N ASP A 57 -0.49 4.72 -11.25
CA ASP A 57 -1.89 4.81 -11.65
C ASP A 57 -2.09 6.08 -12.48
N PHE A 58 -2.56 5.91 -13.72
CA PHE A 58 -2.72 7.03 -14.65
C PHE A 58 -3.96 7.84 -14.34
N GLY A 59 -3.83 9.16 -14.33
CA GLY A 59 -4.94 10.10 -14.24
C GLY A 59 -4.72 11.35 -15.08
N PHE A 60 -5.81 11.90 -15.62
CA PHE A 60 -5.83 13.18 -16.34
C PHE A 60 -6.73 14.18 -15.62
N SER A 61 -8.04 13.95 -15.62
CA SER A 61 -9.01 14.75 -14.84
C SER A 61 -9.06 14.36 -13.38
N LYS A 62 -8.70 13.13 -13.07
CA LYS A 62 -8.40 12.61 -11.74
C LYS A 62 -6.90 12.65 -11.51
N PRO A 63 -6.43 12.66 -10.26
CA PRO A 63 -5.01 12.62 -9.98
C PRO A 63 -4.34 11.37 -10.55
N PHE A 64 -3.14 11.51 -11.11
CA PHE A 64 -2.26 10.36 -11.27
C PHE A 64 -1.48 10.11 -9.98
N SER A 65 -1.13 8.87 -9.73
CA SER A 65 -0.33 8.48 -8.56
C SER A 65 0.95 7.76 -8.97
N VAL A 66 2.05 8.15 -8.35
CA VAL A 66 3.33 7.45 -8.44
C VAL A 66 3.87 7.24 -7.02
N GLY A 67 4.21 6.00 -6.70
CA GLY A 67 4.90 5.65 -5.48
C GLY A 67 6.21 4.94 -5.77
N TRP A 68 7.26 5.25 -5.01
CA TRP A 68 8.51 4.50 -5.03
C TRP A 68 8.64 3.69 -3.76
N TYR A 69 9.06 2.44 -3.93
CA TYR A 69 9.11 1.44 -2.87
C TYR A 69 10.48 0.77 -2.84
N ALA A 70 11.02 0.60 -1.64
CA ALA A 70 12.20 -0.22 -1.42
C ALA A 70 11.78 -1.55 -0.79
N ALA A 71 12.34 -2.66 -1.25
CA ALA A 71 12.15 -3.98 -0.66
C ALA A 71 13.41 -4.42 0.07
N ASP A 72 13.29 -4.84 1.34
CA ASP A 72 14.38 -5.44 2.08
C ASP A 72 14.50 -6.95 1.79
N GLU A 73 15.49 -7.60 2.40
CA GLU A 73 15.78 -9.02 2.22
C GLU A 73 14.70 -9.95 2.81
N GLU A 74 13.87 -9.42 3.71
CA GLU A 74 12.75 -10.14 4.31
C GLU A 74 11.46 -10.00 3.49
N GLY A 75 11.49 -9.18 2.41
CA GLY A 75 10.34 -8.88 1.56
C GLY A 75 9.41 -7.80 2.15
N ARG A 76 9.85 -7.08 3.18
CA ARG A 76 9.15 -5.91 3.69
C ARG A 76 9.28 -4.78 2.69
N LEU A 77 8.18 -4.09 2.42
CA LEU A 77 8.14 -2.94 1.52
C LEU A 77 8.07 -1.64 2.31
N TYR A 78 8.85 -0.68 1.86
CA TYR A 78 8.88 0.69 2.37
C TYR A 78 8.49 1.65 1.25
N ARG A 79 7.36 2.37 1.39
CA ARG A 79 7.04 3.48 0.50
C ARG A 79 7.92 4.67 0.88
N ILE A 80 8.92 4.96 0.05
CA ILE A 80 9.98 5.92 0.36
C ILE A 80 9.73 7.31 -0.23
N LYS A 81 8.89 7.40 -1.27
CA LYS A 81 8.57 8.66 -1.96
C LYS A 81 7.26 8.54 -2.71
N GLU A 82 6.62 9.67 -2.92
CA GLU A 82 5.43 9.80 -3.76
C GLU A 82 5.48 11.03 -4.67
N LEU A 83 4.77 10.94 -5.80
CA LEU A 83 4.42 12.05 -6.66
C LEU A 83 2.93 11.92 -6.99
N TYR A 84 2.13 12.87 -6.52
CA TYR A 84 0.69 12.83 -6.66
C TYR A 84 0.18 14.01 -7.47
N GLY A 85 -0.46 13.72 -8.61
CA GLY A 85 -0.85 14.70 -9.61
C GLY A 85 -2.18 15.40 -9.30
N CYS A 86 -2.33 15.98 -8.11
CA CYS A 86 -3.53 16.72 -7.71
C CYS A 86 -3.34 18.24 -7.78
N THR A 87 -4.44 18.98 -7.94
CA THR A 87 -4.47 20.45 -7.93
C THR A 87 -4.45 21.06 -6.52
N GLY A 88 -4.47 20.22 -5.47
CA GLY A 88 -4.70 20.63 -4.09
C GLY A 88 -6.18 20.53 -3.67
N ARG A 89 -7.10 20.27 -4.61
CA ARG A 89 -8.48 19.88 -4.31
C ARG A 89 -8.58 18.36 -4.29
N PRO A 90 -9.36 17.77 -3.38
CA PRO A 90 -9.55 16.34 -3.32
C PRO A 90 -10.03 15.77 -4.67
N ASN A 91 -9.39 14.69 -5.12
CA ASN A 91 -9.77 13.93 -6.31
C ASN A 91 -9.82 14.74 -7.62
N GLU A 92 -9.06 15.85 -7.72
CA GLU A 92 -8.94 16.69 -8.92
C GLU A 92 -7.52 16.65 -9.48
N GLY A 93 -7.37 16.13 -10.73
CA GLY A 93 -6.09 15.95 -11.42
C GLY A 93 -5.58 17.20 -12.12
N LEU A 94 -4.26 17.24 -12.35
CA LEU A 94 -3.55 18.36 -13.00
C LEU A 94 -3.86 18.53 -14.48
N ARG A 95 -4.51 17.58 -15.13
CA ARG A 95 -4.84 17.58 -16.58
C ARG A 95 -3.62 17.72 -17.49
N ILE A 96 -2.54 17.05 -17.12
CA ILE A 96 -1.32 16.99 -17.93
C ILE A 96 -1.24 15.68 -18.70
N ASP A 97 -0.66 15.73 -19.89
CA ASP A 97 -0.55 14.58 -20.77
C ASP A 97 0.48 13.53 -20.27
N PRO A 98 0.48 12.31 -20.83
CA PRO A 98 1.39 11.24 -20.40
C PRO A 98 2.88 11.59 -20.52
N VAL A 99 3.27 12.38 -21.54
CA VAL A 99 4.67 12.76 -21.77
C VAL A 99 5.15 13.71 -20.67
N GLU A 100 4.32 14.66 -20.27
CA GLU A 100 4.61 15.58 -19.17
C GLU A 100 4.60 14.85 -17.81
N GLN A 101 3.71 13.88 -17.61
CA GLN A 101 3.76 13.01 -16.43
C GLN A 101 5.09 12.25 -16.37
N ALA A 102 5.52 11.65 -17.49
CA ALA A 102 6.80 10.95 -17.59
C ALA A 102 7.99 11.85 -17.29
N ARG A 103 7.98 13.10 -17.79
CA ARG A 103 9.02 14.08 -17.52
C ARG A 103 9.14 14.38 -16.02
N ARG A 104 8.02 14.60 -15.33
CA ARG A 104 7.99 14.86 -13.88
C ARG A 104 8.46 13.66 -13.06
N ILE A 105 8.10 12.45 -13.47
CA ILE A 105 8.57 11.22 -12.84
C ILE A 105 10.10 11.12 -12.98
N ARG A 106 10.64 11.35 -14.18
CA ARG A 106 12.09 11.33 -14.41
C ARG A 106 12.83 12.40 -13.61
N GLU A 107 12.30 13.60 -13.54
CA GLU A 107 12.87 14.67 -12.71
C GLU A 107 12.87 14.27 -11.23
N ALA A 108 11.80 13.67 -10.74
CA ALA A 108 11.73 13.19 -9.36
C ALA A 108 12.79 12.12 -9.06
N GLU A 109 13.05 11.20 -10.01
CA GLU A 109 14.08 10.15 -9.88
C GLU A 109 15.50 10.68 -9.96
N GLN A 110 15.75 11.67 -10.84
CA GLN A 110 17.08 12.24 -11.04
C GLN A 110 17.51 13.16 -9.89
N ASN A 111 16.55 13.85 -9.30
CA ASN A 111 16.82 14.84 -8.25
C ASN A 111 16.80 14.25 -6.83
N ASP A 112 16.26 13.06 -6.65
CA ASP A 112 16.15 12.44 -5.33
C ASP A 112 17.38 11.58 -5.01
N PRO A 113 18.09 11.83 -3.89
CA PRO A 113 19.25 11.05 -3.49
C PRO A 113 18.96 9.56 -3.26
N LEU A 114 17.73 9.19 -2.89
CA LEU A 114 17.32 7.79 -2.68
C LEU A 114 17.14 7.03 -3.98
N LEU A 115 16.83 7.73 -5.08
CA LEU A 115 16.44 7.14 -6.37
C LEU A 115 17.51 7.31 -7.45
N ARG A 116 18.30 8.38 -7.39
CA ARG A 116 19.26 8.72 -8.44
C ARG A 116 20.29 7.61 -8.68
N GLY A 117 20.35 7.16 -9.93
CA GLY A 117 21.28 6.10 -10.36
C GLY A 117 20.88 4.70 -9.93
N ARG A 118 19.67 4.50 -9.38
CA ARG A 118 19.12 3.18 -9.05
C ARG A 118 18.45 2.54 -10.27
N VAL A 119 18.49 1.24 -10.33
CA VAL A 119 17.60 0.46 -11.20
C VAL A 119 16.22 0.45 -10.55
N ILE A 120 15.21 0.88 -11.30
CA ILE A 120 13.83 1.02 -10.82
C ILE A 120 12.92 0.17 -11.70
N HIS A 121 12.20 -0.77 -11.08
CA HIS A 121 11.21 -1.61 -11.76
C HIS A 121 9.86 -0.90 -11.75
N GLY A 122 9.40 -0.47 -12.93
CA GLY A 122 8.12 0.23 -13.08
C GLY A 122 6.96 -0.74 -13.29
N ILE A 123 5.91 -0.61 -12.50
CA ILE A 123 4.68 -1.41 -12.55
C ILE A 123 3.51 -0.44 -12.65
N ALA A 124 2.58 -0.68 -13.57
CA ALA A 124 1.49 0.26 -13.81
C ALA A 124 0.16 -0.45 -14.08
N ASP A 125 -0.93 0.32 -13.99
CA ASP A 125 -2.24 -0.14 -14.43
C ASP A 125 -2.16 -0.76 -15.82
N PRO A 126 -2.64 -1.99 -16.03
CA PRO A 126 -2.72 -2.60 -17.36
C PRO A 126 -3.43 -1.74 -18.42
N ALA A 127 -4.35 -0.88 -18.03
CA ALA A 127 -5.06 0.00 -18.94
C ALA A 127 -4.14 0.97 -19.73
N ILE A 128 -2.96 1.31 -19.19
CA ILE A 128 -2.03 2.20 -19.92
C ILE A 128 -1.37 1.55 -21.15
N PHE A 129 -1.50 0.23 -21.29
CA PHE A 129 -0.97 -0.54 -22.43
C PHE A 129 -1.99 -0.74 -23.55
N ASP A 130 -3.23 -0.25 -23.38
CA ASP A 130 -4.28 -0.36 -24.40
C ASP A 130 -3.94 0.46 -25.65
N GLU A 131 -3.85 -0.22 -26.81
CA GLU A 131 -3.58 0.36 -28.11
C GLU A 131 -4.84 0.42 -29.02
N SER A 132 -6.00 0.06 -28.49
CA SER A 132 -7.25 -0.01 -29.27
C SER A 132 -7.68 1.33 -29.87
N ARG A 133 -7.16 2.45 -29.34
CA ARG A 133 -7.48 3.81 -29.76
C ARG A 133 -6.27 4.60 -30.29
N GLY A 134 -5.19 3.92 -30.62
CA GLY A 134 -3.94 4.50 -31.06
C GLY A 134 -2.76 4.09 -30.20
N GLU A 135 -1.76 4.96 -30.12
CA GLU A 135 -0.58 4.69 -29.32
C GLU A 135 -0.93 4.63 -27.83
N SER A 136 -0.43 3.61 -27.14
CA SER A 136 -0.66 3.44 -25.71
C SER A 136 0.04 4.51 -24.85
N ILE A 137 -0.52 4.77 -23.67
CA ILE A 137 0.09 5.68 -22.69
C ILE A 137 1.50 5.21 -22.32
N ALA A 138 1.68 3.91 -22.12
CA ALA A 138 2.99 3.32 -21.83
C ALA A 138 4.01 3.63 -22.93
N ALA A 139 3.64 3.49 -24.22
CA ALA A 139 4.50 3.82 -25.35
C ALA A 139 4.86 5.31 -25.41
N MET A 140 3.90 6.19 -25.15
CA MET A 140 4.14 7.64 -25.07
C MET A 140 5.16 7.99 -23.97
N MET A 141 5.08 7.34 -22.82
CA MET A 141 5.98 7.58 -21.69
C MET A 141 7.38 6.99 -21.92
N GLU A 142 7.50 5.93 -22.73
CA GLU A 142 8.79 5.32 -23.08
C GLU A 142 9.58 6.11 -24.13
N ARG A 143 8.96 7.03 -24.86
CA ARG A 143 9.64 7.85 -25.86
C ARG A 143 10.76 8.71 -25.29
N SER A 144 11.72 9.05 -26.15
CA SER A 144 12.71 10.10 -25.86
C SER A 144 12.02 11.42 -25.50
N PRO A 145 12.54 12.21 -24.56
CA PRO A 145 13.77 11.98 -23.77
C PRO A 145 13.55 11.20 -22.45
N ASN A 146 12.31 10.81 -22.15
CA ASN A 146 11.96 10.31 -20.83
C ASN A 146 12.40 8.83 -20.61
N PHE A 147 12.23 7.97 -21.63
CA PHE A 147 12.58 6.54 -21.58
C PHE A 147 12.05 5.83 -20.34
N LEU A 148 10.78 6.10 -20.00
CA LEU A 148 10.15 5.57 -18.81
C LEU A 148 9.45 4.24 -19.14
N ARG A 149 9.97 3.13 -18.61
CA ARG A 149 9.43 1.80 -18.88
C ARG A 149 8.52 1.33 -17.78
N TRP A 150 7.49 0.60 -18.18
CA TRP A 150 6.48 0.00 -17.31
C TRP A 150 6.25 -1.46 -17.68
N SER A 151 5.91 -2.25 -16.67
CA SER A 151 5.33 -3.59 -16.80
C SER A 151 3.87 -3.52 -16.36
N PRO A 152 2.97 -4.30 -16.98
CA PRO A 152 1.57 -4.34 -16.53
C PRO A 152 1.47 -5.02 -15.15
N GLY A 153 0.81 -4.36 -14.21
CA GLY A 153 0.53 -4.90 -12.89
C GLY A 153 -0.63 -5.92 -12.90
N ASP A 154 -0.68 -6.79 -11.90
CA ASP A 154 -1.85 -7.63 -11.69
C ASP A 154 -3.02 -6.79 -11.16
N ASN A 155 -4.12 -6.75 -11.91
CA ASN A 155 -5.31 -5.96 -11.61
C ASN A 155 -6.36 -6.74 -10.78
N THR A 156 -6.04 -7.86 -10.19
CA THR A 156 -6.95 -8.66 -9.35
C THR A 156 -7.24 -7.91 -8.04
N ARG A 157 -8.41 -7.25 -7.98
CA ARG A 157 -8.75 -6.31 -6.89
C ARG A 157 -8.80 -6.97 -5.52
N LEU A 158 -9.52 -8.09 -5.38
CA LEU A 158 -9.66 -8.77 -4.10
C LEU A 158 -8.32 -9.29 -3.57
N ALA A 159 -7.51 -9.94 -4.42
CA ALA A 159 -6.19 -10.43 -4.04
C ALA A 159 -5.28 -9.27 -3.60
N GLY A 160 -5.30 -8.17 -4.34
CA GLY A 160 -4.53 -6.97 -4.00
C GLY A 160 -4.95 -6.34 -2.69
N LYS A 161 -6.27 -6.24 -2.40
CA LYS A 161 -6.78 -5.79 -1.11
C LYS A 161 -6.29 -6.68 0.04
N MET A 162 -6.31 -8.01 -0.16
CA MET A 162 -5.80 -8.94 0.84
C MET A 162 -4.30 -8.77 1.09
N GLN A 163 -3.51 -8.42 0.06
CA GLN A 163 -2.09 -8.10 0.24
C GLN A 163 -1.89 -6.88 1.15
N PHE A 164 -2.73 -5.86 1.05
CA PHE A 164 -2.71 -4.76 2.03
C PHE A 164 -2.96 -5.26 3.45
N HIS A 165 -4.04 -6.00 3.68
CA HIS A 165 -4.37 -6.53 5.01
C HIS A 165 -3.23 -7.39 5.58
N TYR A 166 -2.63 -8.28 4.77
CA TYR A 166 -1.52 -9.12 5.23
C TYR A 166 -0.30 -8.30 5.65
N ARG A 167 0.04 -7.27 4.87
CA ARG A 167 1.22 -6.45 5.09
C ARG A 167 1.06 -5.41 6.19
N LEU A 168 -0.18 -4.98 6.48
CA LEU A 168 -0.49 -4.05 7.56
C LEU A 168 -0.56 -4.73 8.94
N ASN A 169 -0.67 -6.06 9.02
CA ASN A 169 -0.64 -6.74 10.30
C ASN A 169 0.73 -6.65 10.96
N PHE A 170 0.74 -6.33 12.25
CA PHE A 170 1.97 -6.33 13.05
C PHE A 170 2.35 -7.75 13.47
N ASP A 171 3.63 -8.07 13.43
CA ASP A 171 4.19 -9.27 14.03
C ASP A 171 4.30 -9.15 15.57
N ALA A 172 4.89 -10.16 16.23
CA ALA A 172 5.05 -10.17 17.68
C ALA A 172 5.98 -9.04 18.20
N ASP A 173 6.88 -8.54 17.35
CA ASP A 173 7.80 -7.45 17.65
C ASP A 173 7.25 -6.07 17.29
N GLY A 174 6.01 -6.01 16.79
CA GLY A 174 5.34 -4.79 16.35
C GLY A 174 5.81 -4.28 14.99
N ARG A 175 6.36 -5.15 14.13
CA ARG A 175 6.81 -4.78 12.80
C ARG A 175 5.80 -5.25 11.74
N PRO A 176 5.28 -4.35 10.88
CA PRO A 176 4.45 -4.73 9.76
C PRO A 176 5.33 -5.06 8.54
N MET A 177 4.76 -5.73 7.54
CA MET A 177 5.43 -6.00 6.26
C MET A 177 5.31 -4.86 5.25
N PHE A 178 4.71 -3.73 5.65
CA PHE A 178 4.62 -2.52 4.86
C PHE A 178 4.69 -1.28 5.74
N GLN A 179 5.62 -0.37 5.42
CA GLN A 179 5.78 0.90 6.11
C GLN A 179 5.93 2.07 5.12
N VAL A 180 5.66 3.28 5.57
CA VAL A 180 5.59 4.47 4.75
C VAL A 180 6.39 5.58 5.40
N PHE A 181 7.27 6.24 4.64
CA PHE A 181 7.95 7.43 5.13
C PHE A 181 6.97 8.54 5.45
N ASN A 182 7.16 9.23 6.55
CA ASN A 182 6.30 10.33 7.00
C ASN A 182 6.27 11.51 6.01
N THR A 183 7.11 11.48 4.97
CA THR A 183 7.11 12.42 3.85
C THR A 183 6.04 12.11 2.80
N CYS A 184 5.50 10.90 2.77
CA CYS A 184 4.43 10.46 1.86
C CYS A 184 3.06 10.92 2.37
N LYS A 185 2.80 12.22 2.33
CA LYS A 185 1.64 12.88 2.96
C LYS A 185 0.30 12.48 2.35
N HIS A 186 0.28 12.27 1.02
CA HIS A 186 -0.95 11.90 0.33
C HIS A 186 -1.35 10.47 0.66
N PHE A 187 -0.40 9.53 0.69
CA PHE A 187 -0.66 8.16 1.13
C PHE A 187 -1.23 8.13 2.56
N ILE A 188 -0.55 8.81 3.50
CA ILE A 188 -0.96 8.88 4.90
C ILE A 188 -2.36 9.49 5.06
N ARG A 189 -2.73 10.43 4.19
CA ARG A 189 -4.05 11.07 4.19
C ARG A 189 -5.13 10.19 3.55
N THR A 190 -4.85 9.49 2.45
CA THR A 190 -5.89 8.82 1.66
C THR A 190 -6.21 7.41 2.14
N ILE A 191 -5.21 6.60 2.45
CA ILE A 191 -5.40 5.17 2.79
C ILE A 191 -6.33 4.95 4.00
N PRO A 192 -6.18 5.65 5.13
CA PRO A 192 -7.07 5.44 6.27
C PRO A 192 -8.51 5.90 6.03
N ASN A 193 -8.75 6.71 5.01
CA ASN A 193 -10.08 7.24 4.68
C ASN A 193 -10.86 6.40 3.67
N LEU A 194 -10.27 5.32 3.15
CA LEU A 194 -10.95 4.45 2.20
C LEU A 194 -12.06 3.65 2.88
N VAL A 195 -13.24 3.64 2.25
CA VAL A 195 -14.41 2.90 2.71
C VAL A 195 -14.81 1.82 1.70
N TYR A 196 -15.54 0.83 2.19
CA TYR A 196 -16.11 -0.21 1.34
C TYR A 196 -17.18 0.35 0.40
N ASP A 197 -17.29 -0.26 -0.79
CA ASP A 197 -18.38 0.03 -1.71
C ASP A 197 -19.71 -0.49 -1.14
N GLU A 198 -20.75 0.34 -1.11
CA GLU A 198 -22.06 -0.02 -0.58
C GLU A 198 -22.76 -1.13 -1.39
N SER A 199 -22.43 -1.21 -2.69
CA SER A 199 -23.00 -2.20 -3.61
C SER A 199 -22.15 -3.48 -3.70
N ASN A 200 -20.87 -3.40 -3.38
CA ASN A 200 -19.93 -4.51 -3.36
C ASN A 200 -19.03 -4.43 -2.11
N VAL A 201 -19.55 -4.92 -1.01
CA VAL A 201 -18.89 -4.87 0.32
C VAL A 201 -17.53 -5.60 0.38
N GLU A 202 -17.15 -6.32 -0.68
CA GLU A 202 -15.83 -6.94 -0.79
C GLU A 202 -14.80 -6.03 -1.47
N ASP A 203 -15.21 -4.90 -2.04
CA ASP A 203 -14.34 -3.96 -2.73
C ASP A 203 -14.35 -2.57 -2.09
N ILE A 204 -13.43 -1.72 -2.52
CA ILE A 204 -13.31 -0.32 -2.11
C ILE A 204 -14.21 0.51 -3.01
N ASP A 205 -14.85 1.55 -2.45
CA ASP A 205 -15.62 2.52 -3.23
C ASP A 205 -14.69 3.33 -4.16
N THR A 206 -14.72 3.03 -5.45
CA THR A 206 -13.89 3.68 -6.48
C THR A 206 -14.31 5.12 -6.82
N ARG A 207 -15.39 5.62 -6.22
CA ARG A 207 -15.79 7.04 -6.34
C ARG A 207 -14.93 7.95 -5.47
N GLN A 208 -14.20 7.36 -4.54
CA GLN A 208 -13.28 8.06 -3.63
C GLN A 208 -11.93 8.37 -4.30
N GLU A 209 -11.02 8.89 -3.52
CA GLU A 209 -9.64 9.17 -3.91
C GLU A 209 -8.77 7.92 -3.70
N ASP A 210 -8.98 6.90 -4.55
CA ASP A 210 -8.37 5.56 -4.46
C ASP A 210 -7.09 5.38 -5.30
N HIS A 211 -6.68 6.39 -6.06
CA HIS A 211 -5.55 6.33 -7.00
C HIS A 211 -4.23 5.87 -6.35
N ILE A 212 -3.95 6.32 -5.12
CA ILE A 212 -2.76 5.90 -4.36
C ILE A 212 -2.86 4.44 -3.93
N TYR A 213 -4.07 3.99 -3.59
CA TYR A 213 -4.33 2.60 -3.27
C TYR A 213 -4.10 1.70 -4.50
N ASP A 214 -4.68 2.05 -5.65
CA ASP A 214 -4.54 1.25 -6.87
C ASP A 214 -3.08 1.18 -7.33
N GLU A 215 -2.36 2.29 -7.35
CA GLU A 215 -0.94 2.33 -7.65
C GLU A 215 -0.12 1.44 -6.70
N CYS A 216 -0.37 1.53 -5.39
CA CYS A 216 0.31 0.72 -4.38
C CYS A 216 -0.03 -0.76 -4.54
N ARG A 217 -1.29 -1.10 -4.80
CA ARG A 217 -1.78 -2.46 -5.00
C ARG A 217 -1.01 -3.20 -6.09
N TYR A 218 -0.69 -2.55 -7.22
CA TYR A 218 0.12 -3.17 -8.28
C TYR A 218 1.50 -3.58 -7.78
N VAL A 219 2.16 -2.76 -6.95
CA VAL A 219 3.46 -3.10 -6.37
C VAL A 219 3.36 -4.22 -5.34
N LEU A 220 2.29 -4.23 -4.53
CA LEU A 220 2.07 -5.32 -3.56
C LEU A 220 1.83 -6.66 -4.26
N MET A 221 1.14 -6.66 -5.40
CA MET A 221 0.87 -7.85 -6.20
C MET A 221 2.10 -8.38 -6.95
N GLU A 222 3.08 -7.52 -7.26
CA GLU A 222 4.39 -7.94 -7.79
C GLU A 222 5.23 -8.67 -6.74
N ASN A 223 5.01 -8.37 -5.46
CA ASN A 223 5.74 -8.93 -4.33
C ASN A 223 4.77 -9.60 -3.32
N PRO A 224 3.94 -10.57 -3.72
CA PRO A 224 2.91 -11.09 -2.85
C PRO A 224 3.52 -11.86 -1.66
N ILE A 225 2.89 -11.69 -0.48
CA ILE A 225 3.23 -12.46 0.71
C ILE A 225 2.08 -13.41 1.09
N SER A 226 2.42 -14.51 1.76
CA SER A 226 1.43 -15.40 2.35
C SER A 226 0.83 -14.77 3.61
N PRO A 227 -0.46 -15.02 3.91
CA PRO A 227 -1.03 -14.57 5.16
C PRO A 227 -0.23 -15.14 6.34
N PRO A 228 -0.06 -14.36 7.43
CA PRO A 228 0.64 -14.85 8.61
C PRO A 228 -0.09 -16.08 9.17
N VAL A 229 0.65 -17.15 9.37
CA VAL A 229 0.11 -18.35 10.02
C VAL A 229 -0.20 -17.94 11.46
N ARG A 230 -1.48 -17.80 11.79
CA ARG A 230 -1.90 -17.68 13.19
C ARG A 230 -1.63 -19.03 13.84
N CYS A 231 -0.53 -19.16 14.54
CA CYS A 231 -0.37 -20.25 15.48
C CYS A 231 -1.54 -20.13 16.47
N ALA A 232 -2.43 -21.10 16.46
CA ALA A 232 -3.43 -21.18 17.52
C ALA A 232 -2.69 -21.11 18.84
N ALA A 233 -3.06 -20.17 19.70
CA ALA A 233 -2.48 -20.11 21.04
C ALA A 233 -2.58 -21.52 21.65
N PRO A 234 -1.51 -22.04 22.27
CA PRO A 234 -1.58 -23.35 22.92
C PRO A 234 -2.78 -23.32 23.85
N PRO A 235 -3.62 -24.38 23.87
CA PRO A 235 -4.78 -24.41 24.75
C PRO A 235 -4.32 -24.15 26.18
N MET A 236 -4.96 -23.17 26.83
CA MET A 236 -4.62 -22.84 28.21
C MET A 236 -4.69 -24.13 29.07
N PRO A 237 -3.67 -24.43 29.88
CA PRO A 237 -3.59 -25.70 30.63
C PRO A 237 -4.80 -25.99 31.53
N ASP A 238 -5.53 -24.95 31.91
CA ASP A 238 -6.62 -24.99 32.90
C ASP A 238 -7.99 -24.59 32.33
N ASP A 239 -8.20 -24.72 31.03
CA ASP A 239 -9.53 -24.49 30.46
C ASP A 239 -10.52 -25.57 30.91
N PRO A 240 -11.47 -25.28 31.84
CA PRO A 240 -12.43 -26.23 32.33
C PRO A 240 -13.41 -26.75 31.29
N LEU A 241 -13.48 -26.08 30.09
CA LEU A 241 -14.33 -26.44 28.98
C LEU A 241 -13.59 -27.23 27.88
N ASN A 242 -12.33 -27.61 28.09
CA ASN A 242 -11.56 -28.40 27.12
C ASN A 242 -12.05 -29.84 27.08
N LEU A 243 -13.16 -30.06 26.37
CA LEU A 243 -13.82 -31.35 26.22
C LEU A 243 -12.96 -32.41 25.50
N HIS A 244 -11.90 -32.02 24.78
CA HIS A 244 -11.02 -32.96 24.08
C HIS A 244 -10.14 -33.80 25.04
N LYS A 245 -9.88 -33.32 26.22
CA LYS A 245 -9.17 -34.12 27.26
C LYS A 245 -10.05 -35.20 27.90
N ARG A 246 -11.37 -35.05 27.91
CA ARG A 246 -12.30 -36.04 28.49
C ARG A 246 -12.52 -37.27 27.62
N ALA A 247 -12.33 -37.19 26.30
CA ALA A 247 -12.57 -38.30 25.40
C ALA A 247 -11.49 -39.41 25.40
N ARG A 248 -10.33 -39.18 26.08
CA ARG A 248 -9.23 -40.17 26.12
C ARG A 248 -9.30 -41.15 27.31
N PHE A 249 -10.23 -40.98 28.25
CA PHE A 249 -10.33 -41.80 29.44
C PHE A 249 -11.42 -42.90 29.40
N TYR A 250 -12.12 -43.08 28.30
CA TYR A 250 -13.13 -44.15 28.12
C TYR A 250 -12.85 -45.02 26.89
N ARG A 251 -11.67 -45.65 26.85
CA ARG A 251 -11.46 -46.90 26.10
C ARG A 251 -10.78 -47.90 27.03
N ILE A 252 -11.61 -48.69 27.68
CA ILE A 252 -11.28 -50.02 28.15
C ILE A 252 -11.77 -51.01 27.14
#